data_00cfc5877f4ec7d283a13c071b0ed02e
#
_entry.id   00cfc5877f4ec7d283a13c071b0ed02e
#
_cell.length_a   1.000
_cell.length_b   1.000
_cell.length_c   1.000
_cell.angle_alpha   90.00
_cell.angle_beta   90.00
_cell.angle_gamma   90.00
#
_symmetry.space_group_name_H-M   'P 1'
#
loop_
_entity.id
_entity.type
_entity.pdbx_description
1 polymer ?
#
loop_
_entity_poly.entity_id
_entity_poly.type
_entity_poly.pdbx_seq_one_letter_code
_entity_poly.pdbx_strand_id
1 'polypeptide(L)'
;MALTVLLPKNEYSAPLCAMLETVLPDGSCFVDPEDGMTDLRGRRLLFAVALDEGGCNEAYYRLLSRLRRDSSLLAGCVAGVVVTGVGEFYTKDVARDMVFAANQAGCAFLGRPLVEATGSMRNFRVQAQIGGVDERTAFRAAVTELIERLDGWQEPPPIRHVLALHASQRSTSNTLAFWELVREGLPETIEVEEIGLRNGSVPDCNGCSYTACLHFGEQGSCFYGGPMVE
;
A
#
# COMPACT_ATOMS: atom_id res chain seq x y z
N MET A 1 -4.28 -5.50 18.84
CA MET A 1 -2.96 -6.17 19.00
C MET A 1 -1.86 -5.14 18.91
N ALA A 2 -0.75 -5.28 19.65
CA ALA A 2 0.31 -4.26 19.64
C ALA A 2 1.05 -4.21 18.30
N LEU A 3 1.35 -3.00 17.82
CA LEU A 3 2.13 -2.75 16.60
C LEU A 3 3.54 -2.31 16.97
N THR A 4 4.51 -2.67 16.13
CA THR A 4 5.86 -2.11 16.20
C THR A 4 6.00 -1.01 15.14
N VAL A 5 6.16 0.23 15.58
CA VAL A 5 6.32 1.39 14.70
C VAL A 5 7.81 1.62 14.46
N LEU A 6 8.26 1.40 13.22
CA LEU A 6 9.62 1.74 12.81
C LEU A 6 9.66 3.20 12.37
N LEU A 7 10.27 4.03 13.19
CA LEU A 7 10.34 5.48 13.02
C LEU A 7 11.82 5.92 12.87
N PRO A 8 12.35 6.00 11.64
CA PRO A 8 13.64 6.63 11.40
C PRO A 8 13.55 8.13 11.75
N LYS A 9 14.14 8.49 12.89
CA LYS A 9 13.99 9.82 13.49
C LYS A 9 14.77 10.89 12.76
N ASN A 10 14.17 12.05 12.64
CA ASN A 10 14.78 13.33 12.30
C ASN A 10 14.07 14.45 13.08
N GLU A 11 14.44 15.70 12.86
CA GLU A 11 13.85 16.87 13.53
C GLU A 11 12.35 17.08 13.25
N TYR A 12 11.83 16.51 12.15
CA TYR A 12 10.42 16.59 11.72
C TYR A 12 9.55 15.42 12.20
N SER A 13 10.12 14.46 12.92
CA SER A 13 9.40 13.24 13.33
C SER A 13 8.41 13.46 14.48
N ALA A 14 8.60 14.50 15.30
CA ALA A 14 7.81 14.70 16.51
C ALA A 14 6.29 14.88 16.25
N PRO A 15 5.83 15.67 15.26
CA PRO A 15 4.40 15.78 14.96
C PRO A 15 3.76 14.47 14.48
N LEU A 16 4.49 13.68 13.68
CA LEU A 16 4.04 12.36 13.23
C LEU A 16 3.93 11.39 14.41
N CYS A 17 4.93 11.36 15.27
CA CYS A 17 4.93 10.53 16.48
C CYS A 17 3.73 10.87 17.37
N ALA A 18 3.52 12.15 17.70
CA ALA A 18 2.41 12.61 18.53
C ALA A 18 1.04 12.27 17.92
N MET A 19 0.89 12.35 16.61
CA MET A 19 -0.35 11.93 15.93
C MET A 19 -0.55 10.42 16.04
N LEU A 20 0.48 9.61 15.80
CA LEU A 20 0.41 8.15 15.88
C LEU A 20 0.08 7.68 17.30
N GLU A 21 0.64 8.29 18.34
CA GLU A 21 0.32 7.99 19.75
C GLU A 21 -1.18 8.08 20.06
N THR A 22 -1.93 8.91 19.32
CA THR A 22 -3.37 9.07 19.53
C THR A 22 -4.24 8.02 18.85
N VAL A 23 -3.67 7.20 17.94
CA VAL A 23 -4.42 6.23 17.11
C VAL A 23 -3.88 4.81 17.18
N LEU A 24 -2.70 4.62 17.77
CA LEU A 24 -2.10 3.30 17.92
C LEU A 24 -2.83 2.48 19.01
N PRO A 25 -2.97 1.16 18.84
CA PRO A 25 -3.48 0.27 19.87
C PRO A 25 -2.57 0.26 21.12
N ASP A 26 -3.16 -0.02 22.27
CA ASP A 26 -2.43 -0.20 23.52
C ASP A 26 -1.32 -1.25 23.41
N GLY A 27 -0.17 -0.96 24.01
CA GLY A 27 1.00 -1.82 23.97
C GLY A 27 1.85 -1.70 22.71
N SER A 28 1.48 -0.84 21.76
CA SER A 28 2.34 -0.52 20.61
C SER A 28 3.61 0.20 21.04
N CYS A 29 4.71 0.00 20.32
CA CYS A 29 6.00 0.60 20.65
C CYS A 29 6.65 1.25 19.43
N PHE A 30 7.36 2.35 19.67
CA PHE A 30 8.21 2.99 18.67
C PHE A 30 9.61 2.42 18.76
N VAL A 31 10.18 2.10 17.62
CA VAL A 31 11.56 1.63 17.48
C VAL A 31 12.27 2.55 16.49
N ASP A 32 13.36 3.15 16.93
CA ASP A 32 14.28 3.81 16.02
C ASP A 32 15.16 2.73 15.37
N PRO A 33 15.15 2.60 14.03
CA PRO A 33 15.98 1.62 13.36
C PRO A 33 17.47 1.79 13.63
N GLU A 34 17.93 2.96 14.05
CA GLU A 34 19.34 3.21 14.41
C GLU A 34 19.71 2.61 15.77
N ASP A 35 18.79 2.58 16.72
CA ASP A 35 19.02 2.00 18.05
C ASP A 35 19.02 0.45 18.05
N GLY A 36 18.58 -0.15 16.96
CA GLY A 36 18.56 -1.60 16.75
C GLY A 36 17.26 -2.12 16.16
N MET A 37 17.37 -3.11 15.30
CA MET A 37 16.23 -3.83 14.70
C MET A 37 16.30 -5.30 15.15
N THR A 38 16.22 -5.53 16.45
CA THR A 38 16.30 -6.89 16.99
C THR A 38 14.95 -7.59 16.90
N ASP A 39 14.95 -8.76 16.28
CA ASP A 39 13.82 -9.70 16.22
C ASP A 39 12.47 -9.10 15.83
N LEU A 40 12.39 -8.61 14.59
CA LEU A 40 11.16 -8.09 14.00
C LEU A 40 10.32 -9.17 13.31
N ARG A 41 10.83 -10.39 13.16
CA ARG A 41 10.17 -11.46 12.39
C ARG A 41 8.78 -11.78 12.93
N GLY A 42 7.85 -11.95 12.01
CA GLY A 42 6.45 -12.30 12.34
C GLY A 42 5.65 -11.18 13.02
N ARG A 43 6.21 -9.97 13.13
CA ARG A 43 5.51 -8.84 13.75
C ARG A 43 4.64 -8.06 12.77
N ARG A 44 3.69 -7.33 13.32
CA ARG A 44 2.94 -6.30 12.60
C ARG A 44 3.66 -4.98 12.72
N LEU A 45 4.04 -4.42 11.59
CA LEU A 45 4.90 -3.25 11.50
C LEU A 45 4.16 -2.05 10.91
N LEU A 46 4.43 -0.87 11.43
CA LEU A 46 4.08 0.38 10.79
C LEU A 46 5.37 1.16 10.52
N PHE A 47 5.71 1.34 9.25
CA PHE A 47 6.79 2.25 8.88
C PHE A 47 6.26 3.68 8.92
N ALA A 48 6.85 4.52 9.76
CA ALA A 48 6.47 5.92 9.90
C ALA A 48 7.65 6.81 9.53
N VAL A 49 7.53 7.62 8.48
CA VAL A 49 8.63 8.43 7.96
C VAL A 49 8.20 9.89 7.87
N ALA A 50 8.97 10.78 8.47
CA ALA A 50 8.82 12.22 8.30
C ALA A 50 9.95 12.75 7.41
N LEU A 51 9.61 13.56 6.40
CA LEU A 51 10.56 14.15 5.45
C LEU A 51 10.74 15.63 5.76
N ASP A 52 11.97 16.12 5.54
CA ASP A 52 12.33 17.55 5.60
C ASP A 52 11.77 18.34 4.40
N GLU A 53 12.14 19.62 4.29
CA GLU A 53 11.73 20.50 3.19
C GLU A 53 12.26 20.01 1.82
N GLY A 54 13.40 19.31 1.80
CA GLY A 54 14.00 18.72 0.60
C GLY A 54 13.37 17.37 0.21
N GLY A 55 12.44 16.85 1.02
CA GLY A 55 11.85 15.53 0.81
C GLY A 55 12.75 14.39 1.24
N CYS A 56 13.70 14.64 2.15
CA CYS A 56 14.70 13.69 2.60
C CYS A 56 14.54 13.29 4.06
N ASN A 57 15.10 12.13 4.40
CA ASN A 57 15.33 11.67 5.77
C ASN A 57 16.53 10.70 5.73
N GLU A 58 17.65 11.09 6.31
CA GLU A 58 18.87 10.26 6.24
C GLU A 58 18.72 8.92 6.97
N ALA A 59 18.07 8.89 8.13
CA ALA A 59 17.85 7.66 8.89
C ALA A 59 16.97 6.67 8.09
N TYR A 60 16.01 7.18 7.30
CA TYR A 60 15.24 6.38 6.36
C TYR A 60 16.12 5.73 5.29
N TYR A 61 17.06 6.44 4.68
CA TYR A 61 17.96 5.86 3.68
C TYR A 61 18.90 4.81 4.28
N ARG A 62 19.33 5.01 5.53
CA ARG A 62 20.09 3.98 6.26
C ARG A 62 19.24 2.73 6.51
N LEU A 63 17.97 2.88 6.88
CA LEU A 63 17.03 1.78 7.01
C LEU A 63 16.85 1.04 5.67
N LEU A 64 16.61 1.74 4.55
CA LEU A 64 16.53 1.12 3.23
C LEU A 64 17.77 0.30 2.89
N SER A 65 18.95 0.83 3.18
CA SER A 65 20.22 0.11 2.96
C SER A 65 20.28 -1.19 3.74
N ARG A 66 19.79 -1.23 4.98
CA ARG A 66 19.73 -2.46 5.79
C ARG A 66 18.74 -3.46 5.21
N LEU A 67 17.53 -3.03 4.86
CA LEU A 67 16.49 -3.88 4.26
C LEU A 67 16.98 -4.55 2.96
N ARG A 68 17.70 -3.79 2.11
CA ARG A 68 18.22 -4.29 0.84
C ARG A 68 19.38 -5.30 0.98
N ARG A 69 20.04 -5.36 2.14
CA ARG A 69 21.16 -6.28 2.40
C ARG A 69 20.75 -7.61 2.99
N ASP A 70 19.57 -7.69 3.62
CA ASP A 70 19.10 -8.90 4.27
C ASP A 70 17.66 -9.19 3.84
N SER A 71 17.52 -10.13 2.91
CA SER A 71 16.23 -10.56 2.36
C SER A 71 15.32 -11.31 3.35
N SER A 72 15.82 -11.61 4.55
CA SER A 72 15.08 -12.31 5.60
C SER A 72 14.80 -11.48 6.85
N LEU A 73 15.27 -10.24 6.89
CA LEU A 73 15.22 -9.37 8.06
C LEU A 73 13.78 -9.18 8.60
N LEU A 74 12.82 -9.13 7.69
CA LEU A 74 11.39 -8.93 8.00
C LEU A 74 10.54 -10.16 7.65
N ALA A 75 11.14 -11.34 7.64
CA ALA A 75 10.43 -12.57 7.27
C ALA A 75 9.17 -12.78 8.14
N GLY A 76 8.02 -13.02 7.49
CA GLY A 76 6.74 -13.23 8.15
C GLY A 76 6.10 -11.97 8.76
N CYS A 77 6.71 -10.79 8.59
CA CYS A 77 6.07 -9.52 8.96
C CYS A 77 4.95 -9.15 7.99
N VAL A 78 3.99 -8.40 8.50
CA VAL A 78 3.02 -7.66 7.69
C VAL A 78 3.08 -6.19 8.05
N ALA A 79 2.99 -5.31 7.06
CA ALA A 79 3.21 -3.89 7.31
C ALA A 79 2.23 -2.94 6.60
N GLY A 80 2.17 -1.72 7.16
CA GLY A 80 1.68 -0.50 6.54
C GLY A 80 2.76 0.58 6.54
N VAL A 81 2.55 1.63 5.76
CA VAL A 81 3.48 2.77 5.64
C VAL A 81 2.73 4.08 5.80
N VAL A 82 3.23 4.95 6.66
CA VAL A 82 2.77 6.33 6.81
C VAL A 82 3.95 7.27 6.53
N VAL A 83 3.77 8.21 5.63
CA VAL A 83 4.79 9.23 5.31
C VAL A 83 4.19 10.61 5.44
N THR A 84 4.92 11.53 6.08
CA THR A 84 4.60 12.96 6.10
C THR A 84 5.76 13.77 5.55
N GLY A 85 5.47 14.84 4.81
CA GLY A 85 6.48 15.77 4.31
C GLY A 85 6.21 17.19 4.79
N VAL A 86 7.26 17.97 4.96
CA VAL A 86 7.17 19.43 5.08
C VAL A 86 6.88 20.05 3.72
N GLY A 87 7.48 19.50 2.66
CA GLY A 87 7.28 19.89 1.27
C GLY A 87 6.12 19.17 0.58
N GLU A 88 5.93 19.49 -0.71
CA GLU A 88 4.85 18.94 -1.54
C GLU A 88 5.25 17.68 -2.33
N PHE A 89 6.52 17.30 -2.30
CA PHE A 89 7.09 16.28 -3.16
C PHE A 89 7.67 15.10 -2.37
N TYR A 90 7.88 13.98 -3.08
CA TYR A 90 8.60 12.78 -2.66
C TYR A 90 7.92 11.90 -1.61
N THR A 91 6.87 12.33 -0.90
CA THR A 91 6.18 11.52 0.11
C THR A 91 5.72 10.18 -0.45
N LYS A 92 5.14 10.18 -1.65
CA LYS A 92 4.65 8.97 -2.32
C LYS A 92 5.79 8.08 -2.81
N ASP A 93 6.87 8.67 -3.33
CA ASP A 93 8.03 7.91 -3.83
C ASP A 93 8.75 7.22 -2.68
N VAL A 94 8.98 7.94 -1.57
CA VAL A 94 9.54 7.38 -0.34
C VAL A 94 8.68 6.23 0.22
N ALA A 95 7.35 6.39 0.22
CA ALA A 95 6.45 5.33 0.66
C ALA A 95 6.54 4.08 -0.25
N ARG A 96 6.63 4.26 -1.56
CA ARG A 96 6.77 3.16 -2.54
C ARG A 96 8.10 2.46 -2.42
N ASP A 97 9.19 3.20 -2.27
CA ASP A 97 10.53 2.64 -2.06
C ASP A 97 10.61 1.83 -0.77
N MET A 98 9.94 2.30 0.30
CA MET A 98 9.85 1.55 1.56
C MET A 98 9.11 0.22 1.35
N VAL A 99 7.94 0.24 0.69
CA VAL A 99 7.19 -0.99 0.39
C VAL A 99 8.05 -1.96 -0.40
N PHE A 100 8.75 -1.49 -1.44
CA PHE A 100 9.60 -2.33 -2.27
C PHE A 100 10.76 -2.94 -1.48
N ALA A 101 11.51 -2.13 -0.72
CA ALA A 101 12.66 -2.60 0.04
C ALA A 101 12.26 -3.57 1.18
N ALA A 102 11.17 -3.27 1.88
CA ALA A 102 10.68 -4.13 2.95
C ALA A 102 10.10 -5.45 2.41
N ASN A 103 9.44 -5.42 1.24
CA ASN A 103 8.98 -6.63 0.57
C ASN A 103 10.15 -7.53 0.16
N GLN A 104 11.24 -6.95 -0.38
CA GLN A 104 12.48 -7.70 -0.64
C GLN A 104 13.10 -8.30 0.63
N ALA A 105 12.90 -7.67 1.79
CA ALA A 105 13.35 -8.18 3.09
C ALA A 105 12.38 -9.22 3.72
N GLY A 106 11.36 -9.67 2.99
CA GLY A 106 10.42 -10.72 3.41
C GLY A 106 9.15 -10.21 4.11
N CYS A 107 8.86 -8.91 4.04
CA CYS A 107 7.64 -8.33 4.61
C CYS A 107 6.47 -8.42 3.61
N ALA A 108 5.31 -8.85 4.07
CA ALA A 108 4.05 -8.73 3.33
C ALA A 108 3.40 -7.36 3.58
N PHE A 109 2.58 -6.92 2.62
CA PHE A 109 1.85 -5.66 2.75
C PHE A 109 0.36 -5.87 2.52
N LEU A 110 -0.45 -5.08 3.24
CA LEU A 110 -1.89 -5.00 3.02
C LEU A 110 -2.20 -4.46 1.63
N GLY A 111 -3.37 -4.76 1.09
CA GLY A 111 -3.93 -3.96 0.00
C GLY A 111 -4.03 -2.49 0.42
N ARG A 112 -3.61 -1.54 -0.43
CA ARG A 112 -3.47 -0.12 -0.09
C ARG A 112 -2.66 0.12 1.20
N PRO A 113 -1.36 -0.24 1.20
CA PRO A 113 -0.56 -0.27 2.43
C PRO A 113 -0.03 1.10 2.84
N LEU A 114 -0.18 2.12 2.03
CA LEU A 114 0.45 3.41 2.27
C LEU A 114 -0.57 4.55 2.43
N VAL A 115 -0.30 5.39 3.41
CA VAL A 115 -0.95 6.68 3.64
C VAL A 115 0.14 7.74 3.69
N GLU A 116 0.03 8.76 2.83
CA GLU A 116 1.04 9.81 2.75
C GLU A 116 0.40 11.19 2.76
N ALA A 117 1.01 12.14 3.46
CA ALA A 117 0.57 13.52 3.50
C ALA A 117 1.69 14.47 3.07
N THR A 118 1.42 15.31 2.08
CA THR A 118 2.28 16.43 1.71
C THR A 118 2.18 17.56 2.74
N GLY A 119 3.08 18.54 2.71
CA GLY A 119 3.11 19.64 3.67
C GLY A 119 1.81 20.43 3.73
N SER A 120 1.16 20.67 2.60
CA SER A 120 -0.16 21.33 2.53
C SER A 120 -1.35 20.38 2.72
N MET A 121 -1.13 19.07 2.80
CA MET A 121 -2.17 18.03 2.83
C MET A 121 -3.17 18.09 1.66
N ARG A 122 -2.82 18.72 0.54
CA ARG A 122 -3.70 18.86 -0.65
C ARG A 122 -4.19 17.53 -1.19
N ASN A 123 -3.41 16.49 -1.03
CA ASN A 123 -3.76 15.13 -1.44
C ASN A 123 -4.93 14.53 -0.62
N PHE A 124 -5.32 15.15 0.50
CA PHE A 124 -6.52 14.79 1.29
C PHE A 124 -7.73 15.69 1.04
N ARG A 125 -7.61 16.69 0.17
CA ARG A 125 -8.70 17.66 -0.07
C ARG A 125 -10.01 17.02 -0.50
N VAL A 126 -9.96 16.01 -1.36
CA VAL A 126 -11.18 15.32 -1.84
C VAL A 126 -11.84 14.53 -0.72
N GLN A 127 -11.06 13.77 0.05
CA GLN A 127 -11.55 13.00 1.20
C GLN A 127 -12.13 13.93 2.28
N ALA A 128 -11.47 15.05 2.55
CA ALA A 128 -11.94 16.06 3.48
C ALA A 128 -13.30 16.64 3.05
N GLN A 129 -13.45 17.00 1.78
CA GLN A 129 -14.71 17.48 1.23
C GLN A 129 -15.84 16.45 1.31
N ILE A 130 -15.57 15.20 0.97
CA ILE A 130 -16.57 14.11 1.06
C ILE A 130 -16.98 13.88 2.51
N GLY A 131 -16.02 13.88 3.45
CA GLY A 131 -16.25 13.66 4.87
C GLY A 131 -16.78 14.87 5.64
N GLY A 132 -16.83 16.07 5.02
CA GLY A 132 -17.20 17.31 5.72
C GLY A 132 -16.26 17.70 6.85
N VAL A 133 -14.97 17.37 6.71
CA VAL A 133 -13.91 17.61 7.72
C VAL A 133 -12.75 18.38 7.09
N ASP A 134 -11.76 18.78 7.90
CA ASP A 134 -10.50 19.32 7.39
C ASP A 134 -9.55 18.21 6.88
N GLU A 135 -8.52 18.60 6.12
CA GLU A 135 -7.55 17.68 5.52
C GLU A 135 -6.73 16.90 6.58
N ARG A 136 -6.45 17.52 7.72
CA ARG A 136 -5.73 16.87 8.83
C ARG A 136 -6.57 15.78 9.48
N THR A 137 -7.85 16.03 9.66
CA THR A 137 -8.81 15.04 10.16
C THR A 137 -8.97 13.89 9.17
N ALA A 138 -9.06 14.18 7.87
CA ALA A 138 -9.12 13.16 6.82
C ALA A 138 -7.85 12.31 6.76
N PHE A 139 -6.66 12.91 6.88
CA PHE A 139 -5.39 12.19 6.98
C PHE A 139 -5.36 11.27 8.21
N ARG A 140 -5.71 11.80 9.39
CA ARG A 140 -5.75 11.00 10.62
C ARG A 140 -6.72 9.81 10.49
N ALA A 141 -7.89 10.00 9.90
CA ALA A 141 -8.86 8.94 9.64
C ALA A 141 -8.27 7.84 8.72
N ALA A 142 -7.57 8.24 7.65
CA ALA A 142 -6.90 7.29 6.76
C ALA A 142 -5.78 6.49 7.46
N VAL A 143 -5.03 7.14 8.37
CA VAL A 143 -4.02 6.44 9.20
C VAL A 143 -4.68 5.48 10.17
N THR A 144 -5.79 5.88 10.81
CA THR A 144 -6.56 5.02 11.72
C THR A 144 -7.09 3.78 10.97
N GLU A 145 -7.69 3.97 9.79
CA GLU A 145 -8.15 2.86 8.94
C GLU A 145 -7.01 1.90 8.55
N LEU A 146 -5.84 2.42 8.21
CA LEU A 146 -4.67 1.59 7.92
C LEU A 146 -4.25 0.75 9.13
N ILE A 147 -4.22 1.36 10.32
CA ILE A 147 -3.87 0.70 11.58
C ILE A 147 -4.90 -0.38 11.94
N GLU A 148 -6.19 -0.10 11.82
CA GLU A 148 -7.27 -1.07 12.06
C GLU A 148 -7.18 -2.27 11.13
N ARG A 149 -6.93 -2.04 9.83
CA ARG A 149 -6.72 -3.13 8.86
C ARG A 149 -5.46 -3.93 9.16
N LEU A 150 -4.39 -3.29 9.63
CA LEU A 150 -3.17 -3.96 10.02
C LEU A 150 -3.37 -4.79 11.30
N ASP A 151 -4.12 -4.25 12.26
CA ASP A 151 -4.48 -4.98 13.48
C ASP A 151 -5.40 -6.17 13.21
N GLY A 152 -6.35 -6.02 12.31
CA GLY A 152 -7.27 -7.08 11.89
C GLY A 152 -6.73 -8.05 10.84
N TRP A 153 -5.48 -7.87 10.36
CA TRP A 153 -4.93 -8.70 9.30
C TRP A 153 -4.84 -10.18 9.71
N GLN A 154 -5.25 -11.04 8.80
CA GLN A 154 -5.09 -12.49 8.91
C GLN A 154 -4.30 -12.98 7.70
N GLU A 155 -3.51 -14.01 7.90
CA GLU A 155 -2.80 -14.64 6.79
C GLU A 155 -3.82 -15.15 5.76
N PRO A 156 -3.68 -14.75 4.47
CA PRO A 156 -4.61 -15.19 3.46
C PRO A 156 -4.51 -16.73 3.31
N PRO A 157 -5.61 -17.39 2.97
CA PRO A 157 -5.58 -18.80 2.67
C PRO A 157 -4.62 -19.07 1.48
N PRO A 158 -4.10 -20.29 1.35
CA PRO A 158 -3.27 -20.64 0.21
C PRO A 158 -3.96 -20.31 -1.10
N ILE A 159 -3.21 -19.73 -2.04
CA ILE A 159 -3.73 -19.41 -3.39
C ILE A 159 -4.15 -20.71 -4.04
N ARG A 160 -5.40 -20.78 -4.50
CA ARG A 160 -5.96 -21.91 -5.22
C ARG A 160 -6.44 -21.52 -6.61
N HIS A 161 -6.60 -20.24 -6.87
CA HIS A 161 -7.13 -19.68 -8.10
C HIS A 161 -6.27 -18.51 -8.56
N VAL A 162 -5.91 -18.52 -9.83
CA VAL A 162 -5.16 -17.43 -10.48
C VAL A 162 -5.96 -16.94 -11.68
N LEU A 163 -6.33 -15.66 -11.67
CA LEU A 163 -6.95 -15.00 -12.80
C LEU A 163 -5.88 -14.18 -13.55
N ALA A 164 -5.62 -14.54 -14.80
CA ALA A 164 -4.71 -13.81 -15.68
C ALA A 164 -5.49 -12.91 -16.63
N LEU A 165 -5.32 -11.61 -16.50
CA LEU A 165 -5.91 -10.61 -17.39
C LEU A 165 -4.84 -10.06 -18.34
N HIS A 166 -5.08 -10.09 -19.65
CA HIS A 166 -4.16 -9.52 -20.62
C HIS A 166 -4.90 -8.83 -21.77
N ALA A 167 -4.29 -7.78 -22.33
CA ALA A 167 -4.78 -7.06 -23.50
C ALA A 167 -3.98 -7.39 -24.78
N SER A 168 -3.15 -8.43 -24.75
CA SER A 168 -2.31 -8.79 -25.88
C SER A 168 -3.12 -9.57 -26.92
N GLN A 169 -2.98 -9.15 -28.19
CA GLN A 169 -3.71 -9.75 -29.31
C GLN A 169 -2.78 -10.43 -30.35
N ARG A 170 -1.47 -10.37 -30.13
CA ARG A 170 -0.48 -10.88 -31.10
C ARG A 170 -0.02 -12.27 -30.70
N SER A 171 -0.02 -13.19 -31.64
CA SER A 171 0.57 -14.54 -31.48
C SER A 171 2.07 -14.53 -31.12
N THR A 172 2.76 -13.41 -31.40
CA THR A 172 4.18 -13.19 -31.09
C THR A 172 4.39 -12.29 -29.86
N SER A 173 3.42 -12.24 -28.96
CA SER A 173 3.51 -11.39 -27.76
C SER A 173 4.50 -11.94 -26.75
N ASN A 174 5.56 -11.17 -26.44
CA ASN A 174 6.49 -11.51 -25.37
C ASN A 174 5.81 -11.56 -23.99
N THR A 175 4.75 -10.78 -23.77
CA THR A 175 3.96 -10.80 -22.53
C THR A 175 3.24 -12.13 -22.37
N LEU A 176 2.61 -12.65 -23.43
CA LEU A 176 1.97 -13.96 -23.38
C LEU A 176 2.98 -15.09 -23.25
N ALA A 177 4.09 -15.02 -23.99
CA ALA A 177 5.17 -16.01 -23.85
C ALA A 177 5.74 -16.05 -22.43
N PHE A 178 5.89 -14.88 -21.78
CA PHE A 178 6.30 -14.81 -20.38
C PHE A 178 5.22 -15.36 -19.43
N TRP A 179 3.96 -15.08 -19.70
CA TRP A 179 2.85 -15.63 -18.93
C TRP A 179 2.81 -17.17 -18.99
N GLU A 180 3.00 -17.75 -20.17
CA GLU A 180 3.05 -19.22 -20.33
C GLU A 180 4.16 -19.84 -19.46
N LEU A 181 5.36 -19.23 -19.42
CA LEU A 181 6.43 -19.69 -18.52
C LEU A 181 6.03 -19.61 -17.04
N VAL A 182 5.33 -18.55 -16.63
CA VAL A 182 4.80 -18.45 -15.27
C VAL A 182 3.78 -19.54 -15.00
N ARG A 183 2.84 -19.74 -15.92
CA ARG A 183 1.78 -20.74 -15.83
C ARG A 183 2.33 -22.17 -15.70
N GLU A 184 3.34 -22.53 -16.51
CA GLU A 184 4.03 -23.81 -16.42
C GLU A 184 4.72 -24.04 -15.07
N GLY A 185 5.13 -22.98 -14.38
CA GLY A 185 5.74 -23.03 -13.05
C GLY A 185 4.75 -23.08 -11.89
N LEU A 186 3.43 -22.94 -12.15
CA LEU A 186 2.43 -23.00 -11.09
C LEU A 186 2.17 -24.46 -10.67
N PRO A 187 1.95 -24.75 -9.38
CA PRO A 187 1.53 -26.06 -8.92
C PRO A 187 0.22 -26.52 -9.60
N GLU A 188 0.09 -27.80 -9.91
CA GLU A 188 -1.13 -28.40 -10.51
C GLU A 188 -2.41 -28.20 -9.65
N THR A 189 -2.25 -27.89 -8.38
CA THR A 189 -3.35 -27.61 -7.44
C THR A 189 -3.95 -26.23 -7.62
N ILE A 190 -3.37 -25.38 -8.46
CA ILE A 190 -3.84 -24.03 -8.75
C ILE A 190 -4.70 -24.05 -10.02
N GLU A 191 -5.95 -23.63 -9.87
CA GLU A 191 -6.84 -23.38 -10.99
C GLU A 191 -6.47 -22.05 -11.65
N VAL A 192 -6.31 -22.06 -12.98
CA VAL A 192 -5.92 -20.87 -13.75
C VAL A 192 -7.03 -20.52 -14.73
N GLU A 193 -7.57 -19.31 -14.58
CA GLU A 193 -8.48 -18.69 -15.54
C GLU A 193 -7.76 -17.58 -16.30
N GLU A 194 -7.94 -17.52 -17.62
CA GLU A 194 -7.31 -16.53 -18.47
C GLU A 194 -8.36 -15.74 -19.26
N ILE A 195 -8.32 -14.41 -19.12
CA ILE A 195 -9.22 -13.49 -19.82
C ILE A 195 -8.40 -12.54 -20.70
N GLY A 196 -8.58 -12.67 -22.01
CA GLY A 196 -8.03 -11.76 -23.01
C GLY A 196 -8.95 -10.56 -23.24
N LEU A 197 -8.53 -9.37 -22.82
CA LEU A 197 -9.25 -8.12 -23.08
C LEU A 197 -8.94 -7.66 -24.51
N ARG A 198 -9.86 -7.84 -25.44
CA ARG A 198 -9.68 -7.42 -26.84
C ARG A 198 -10.11 -5.95 -27.01
N ASN A 199 -9.41 -5.23 -27.88
CA ASN A 199 -9.84 -3.89 -28.30
C ASN A 199 -11.30 -3.90 -28.80
N GLY A 200 -12.13 -3.03 -28.23
CA GLY A 200 -13.54 -2.91 -28.57
C GLY A 200 -14.48 -3.88 -27.84
N SER A 201 -13.96 -4.86 -27.08
CA SER A 201 -14.80 -5.71 -26.22
C SER A 201 -15.10 -5.07 -24.87
N VAL A 202 -14.23 -4.16 -24.41
CA VAL A 202 -14.42 -3.37 -23.20
C VAL A 202 -14.56 -1.92 -23.61
N PRO A 203 -15.77 -1.32 -23.52
CA PRO A 203 -15.95 0.08 -23.85
C PRO A 203 -15.29 0.99 -22.81
N ASP A 204 -14.82 2.13 -23.27
CA ASP A 204 -14.26 3.16 -22.38
C ASP A 204 -15.31 3.67 -21.38
N CYS A 205 -14.81 4.11 -20.22
CA CYS A 205 -15.65 4.77 -19.23
C CYS A 205 -16.20 6.10 -19.79
N ASN A 206 -17.53 6.25 -19.84
CA ASN A 206 -18.19 7.44 -20.35
C ASN A 206 -18.18 8.65 -19.39
N GLY A 207 -17.53 8.51 -18.21
CA GLY A 207 -17.36 9.64 -17.28
C GLY A 207 -18.66 10.09 -16.62
N CYS A 208 -19.45 9.18 -16.06
CA CYS A 208 -20.63 9.50 -15.26
C CYS A 208 -20.31 10.46 -14.12
N SER A 209 -21.34 11.14 -13.59
CA SER A 209 -21.15 11.87 -12.33
C SER A 209 -20.72 10.89 -11.23
N TYR A 210 -19.90 11.38 -10.28
CA TYR A 210 -19.43 10.56 -9.17
C TYR A 210 -20.59 9.86 -8.43
N THR A 211 -21.70 10.58 -8.19
CA THR A 211 -22.88 10.04 -7.51
C THR A 211 -23.51 8.88 -8.27
N ALA A 212 -23.64 9.00 -9.60
CA ALA A 212 -24.18 7.92 -10.44
C ALA A 212 -23.22 6.73 -10.48
N CYS A 213 -21.92 6.98 -10.61
CA CYS A 213 -20.91 5.93 -10.61
C CYS A 213 -20.88 5.17 -9.29
N LEU A 214 -20.96 5.88 -8.16
CA LEU A 214 -21.02 5.27 -6.83
C LEU A 214 -22.25 4.39 -6.64
N HIS A 215 -23.43 4.91 -7.04
CA HIS A 215 -24.71 4.18 -6.90
C HIS A 215 -24.70 2.82 -7.62
N PHE A 216 -24.20 2.78 -8.85
CA PHE A 216 -24.11 1.52 -9.60
C PHE A 216 -22.92 0.67 -9.14
N GLY A 217 -21.80 1.28 -8.77
CA GLY A 217 -20.60 0.59 -8.31
C GLY A 217 -20.79 -0.14 -6.98
N GLU A 218 -21.58 0.41 -6.05
CA GLU A 218 -21.96 -0.26 -4.79
C GLU A 218 -22.76 -1.56 -5.04
N GLN A 219 -23.44 -1.64 -6.17
CA GLN A 219 -24.19 -2.83 -6.60
C GLN A 219 -23.37 -3.75 -7.51
N GLY A 220 -22.07 -3.48 -7.70
CA GLY A 220 -21.20 -4.24 -8.61
C GLY A 220 -21.59 -4.06 -10.07
N SER A 221 -22.20 -2.91 -10.45
CA SER A 221 -22.71 -2.66 -11.78
C SER A 221 -22.25 -1.31 -12.36
N CYS A 222 -22.54 -1.07 -13.63
CA CYS A 222 -22.31 0.19 -14.32
C CYS A 222 -23.59 0.64 -15.01
N PHE A 223 -23.91 1.95 -14.97
CA PHE A 223 -25.10 2.49 -15.65
C PHE A 223 -25.17 2.10 -17.13
N TYR A 224 -24.05 2.04 -17.81
CA TYR A 224 -23.97 1.66 -19.23
C TYR A 224 -23.90 0.15 -19.46
N GLY A 225 -23.81 -0.66 -18.40
CA GLY A 225 -23.63 -2.11 -18.53
C GLY A 225 -22.33 -2.49 -19.23
N GLY A 226 -22.30 -3.69 -19.77
CA GLY A 226 -21.20 -4.18 -20.60
C GLY A 226 -20.27 -5.15 -19.87
N PRO A 227 -19.29 -5.73 -20.58
CA PRO A 227 -18.41 -6.82 -20.06
C PRO A 227 -17.49 -6.41 -18.92
N MET A 228 -17.51 -5.14 -18.50
CA MET A 228 -16.81 -4.70 -17.26
C MET A 228 -17.58 -5.06 -15.99
N VAL A 229 -18.76 -5.63 -16.11
CA VAL A 229 -19.69 -5.90 -15.01
C VAL A 229 -20.00 -7.40 -14.89
N GLU A 230 -19.66 -8.17 -15.91
CA GLU A 230 -19.73 -9.63 -15.96
C GLU A 230 -18.42 -10.25 -15.50
#